data_90f00ad543f2a0f627e42fc4d003c737
#
_entry.id   90f00ad543f2a0f627e42fc4d003c737
#
_cell.length_a   1.000
_cell.length_b   1.000
_cell.length_c   1.000
_cell.angle_alpha   90.00
_cell.angle_beta   90.00
_cell.angle_gamma   90.00
#
_symmetry.space_group_name_H-M   'P 1'
#
loop_
_entity.id
_entity.type
_entity.pdbx_description
1 polymer ?
#
loop_
_entity_poly.entity_id
_entity_poly.type
_entity_poly.pdbx_seq_one_letter_code
_entity_poly.pdbx_strand_id
1 'polypeptide(L)'
;MLGLPLSLLPYSPDVPAAPQPAGTLTLLPVSLHAPAIPGQLTVENGPYVVETLARACDGCLNGEFAALITGPVHKGVINDAGIPFTGHTEFFEERSQAKKVVMMLATEELRVALATTHLPLRAIADAITPALLHEVIAILHHDLRTKFGIAEPRILVCGLNPHAGEGGHMGTEEIDTIIPVLXXXXXXXXXXXGAGDETQRAATC
;
A
#
# COMPACT_ATOMS: atom_id res chain seq x y z
N MET A 1 7.03 -8.56 -30.64
CA MET A 1 7.29 -7.18 -30.19
C MET A 1 6.33 -6.24 -30.89
N LEU A 2 5.99 -5.14 -30.20
CA LEU A 2 4.98 -4.21 -30.71
C LEU A 2 5.53 -3.28 -31.81
N GLY A 3 6.84 -3.17 -31.96
CA GLY A 3 7.44 -2.32 -32.99
C GLY A 3 7.20 -0.81 -32.77
N LEU A 4 7.00 -0.43 -31.52
CA LEU A 4 6.74 1.00 -31.21
C LEU A 4 8.04 1.81 -31.33
N PRO A 5 7.94 3.06 -31.83
CA PRO A 5 9.12 3.94 -31.95
C PRO A 5 9.50 4.47 -30.55
N LEU A 6 10.36 3.73 -29.85
CA LEU A 6 10.79 4.05 -28.51
C LEU A 6 12.31 4.12 -28.44
N SER A 7 12.83 5.22 -27.91
CA SER A 7 14.27 5.37 -27.68
C SER A 7 14.55 5.20 -26.19
N LEU A 8 15.50 4.31 -25.87
CA LEU A 8 15.90 4.08 -24.50
C LEU A 8 17.08 4.99 -24.14
N LEU A 9 16.94 5.71 -23.05
CA LEU A 9 17.99 6.59 -22.53
C LEU A 9 18.59 5.92 -21.28
N PRO A 10 19.91 5.92 -21.13
CA PRO A 10 20.49 5.31 -19.93
C PRO A 10 20.18 6.17 -18.69
N TYR A 11 19.84 5.53 -17.60
CA TYR A 11 19.67 6.20 -16.32
C TYR A 11 21.05 6.56 -15.75
N SER A 12 21.15 7.76 -15.14
CA SER A 12 22.32 8.17 -14.37
C SER A 12 21.86 8.95 -13.15
N PRO A 13 22.32 8.61 -11.95
CA PRO A 13 21.96 9.34 -10.75
C PRO A 13 22.49 10.79 -10.74
N ASP A 14 23.48 11.08 -11.58
CA ASP A 14 24.07 12.43 -11.66
C ASP A 14 23.24 13.38 -12.52
N VAL A 15 22.24 12.86 -13.24
CA VAL A 15 21.40 13.68 -14.12
C VAL A 15 20.11 14.03 -13.37
N PRO A 16 19.82 15.32 -13.19
CA PRO A 16 18.59 15.72 -12.50
C PRO A 16 17.34 15.17 -13.18
N ALA A 17 16.35 14.82 -12.38
CA ALA A 17 15.07 14.33 -12.89
C ALA A 17 14.40 15.42 -13.74
N ALA A 18 13.87 15.01 -14.88
CA ALA A 18 13.20 15.92 -15.82
C ALA A 18 12.06 15.17 -16.51
N PRO A 19 11.05 15.90 -17.00
CA PRO A 19 9.98 15.26 -17.76
C PRO A 19 10.54 14.48 -18.94
N GLN A 20 10.02 13.26 -19.16
CA GLN A 20 10.48 12.42 -20.26
C GLN A 20 9.98 12.99 -21.60
N PRO A 21 10.88 13.20 -22.57
CA PRO A 21 10.44 13.55 -23.91
C PRO A 21 9.58 12.44 -24.52
N ALA A 22 8.60 12.83 -25.33
CA ALA A 22 7.72 11.88 -25.98
C ALA A 22 8.54 10.87 -26.81
N GLY A 23 8.17 9.60 -26.74
CA GLY A 23 8.88 8.54 -27.47
C GLY A 23 10.17 8.10 -26.80
N THR A 24 10.44 8.52 -25.57
CA THR A 24 11.64 8.07 -24.84
C THR A 24 11.27 7.39 -23.53
N LEU A 25 12.20 6.59 -23.01
CA LEU A 25 12.08 5.96 -21.69
C LEU A 25 13.48 5.86 -21.09
N THR A 26 13.64 6.42 -19.89
CA THR A 26 14.92 6.29 -19.17
C THR A 26 14.95 4.91 -18.49
N LEU A 27 16.01 4.16 -18.74
CA LEU A 27 16.14 2.78 -18.29
C LEU A 27 17.35 2.59 -17.38
N LEU A 28 17.11 2.08 -16.19
CA LEU A 28 18.14 1.54 -15.30
C LEU A 28 18.16 0.03 -15.53
N PRO A 29 19.18 -0.51 -16.21
CA PRO A 29 19.15 -1.91 -16.61
C PRO A 29 19.37 -2.87 -15.43
N VAL A 30 18.58 -3.92 -15.38
CA VAL A 30 18.80 -5.08 -14.54
C VAL A 30 18.86 -6.28 -15.51
N SER A 31 19.86 -7.11 -15.36
CA SER A 31 20.10 -8.18 -16.33
C SER A 31 19.15 -9.36 -16.17
N LEU A 32 18.58 -9.82 -17.28
CA LEU A 32 17.84 -11.08 -17.29
C LEU A 32 18.81 -12.27 -17.15
N HIS A 33 18.36 -13.31 -16.47
CA HIS A 33 19.17 -14.54 -16.31
C HIS A 33 18.93 -15.53 -17.45
N ALA A 34 17.82 -15.36 -18.18
CA ALA A 34 17.49 -16.18 -19.36
C ALA A 34 16.69 -15.32 -20.34
N PRO A 35 16.68 -15.68 -21.62
CA PRO A 35 15.91 -14.92 -22.61
C PRO A 35 14.43 -14.89 -22.26
N ALA A 36 13.81 -13.69 -22.36
CA ALA A 36 12.39 -13.52 -22.11
C ALA A 36 11.60 -13.78 -23.41
N ILE A 37 10.67 -14.71 -23.36
CA ILE A 37 9.78 -15.03 -24.48
C ILE A 37 8.36 -14.61 -24.07
N PRO A 38 7.74 -13.67 -24.78
CA PRO A 38 6.39 -13.24 -24.42
C PRO A 38 5.41 -14.40 -24.33
N GLY A 39 4.64 -14.43 -23.25
CA GLY A 39 3.67 -15.49 -23.00
C GLY A 39 4.24 -16.74 -22.34
N GLN A 40 5.55 -16.79 -22.09
CA GLN A 40 6.17 -17.93 -21.44
C GLN A 40 6.79 -17.50 -20.11
N LEU A 41 6.48 -18.25 -19.06
CA LEU A 41 7.06 -18.03 -17.74
C LEU A 41 8.40 -18.76 -17.66
N THR A 42 9.41 -18.06 -17.17
CA THR A 42 10.78 -18.59 -17.09
C THR A 42 11.28 -18.48 -15.66
N VAL A 43 11.44 -19.62 -14.99
CA VAL A 43 11.84 -19.69 -13.58
C VAL A 43 13.19 -19.02 -13.35
N GLU A 44 14.11 -19.18 -14.29
CA GLU A 44 15.45 -18.58 -14.24
C GLU A 44 15.42 -17.05 -14.10
N ASN A 45 14.32 -16.42 -14.50
CA ASN A 45 14.15 -14.96 -14.35
C ASN A 45 13.44 -14.55 -13.06
N GLY A 46 13.17 -15.49 -12.15
CA GLY A 46 12.66 -15.17 -10.82
C GLY A 46 13.55 -14.19 -10.06
N PRO A 47 14.88 -14.46 -9.98
CA PRO A 47 15.80 -13.53 -9.31
C PRO A 47 15.82 -12.14 -9.95
N TYR A 48 15.72 -12.03 -11.27
CA TYR A 48 15.64 -10.73 -11.96
C TYR A 48 14.45 -9.90 -11.46
N VAL A 49 13.28 -10.56 -11.31
CA VAL A 49 12.09 -9.84 -10.83
C VAL A 49 12.33 -9.28 -9.43
N VAL A 50 12.85 -10.11 -8.52
CA VAL A 50 13.11 -9.69 -7.13
C VAL A 50 14.19 -8.60 -7.09
N GLU A 51 15.26 -8.74 -7.88
CA GLU A 51 16.31 -7.74 -7.96
C GLU A 51 15.77 -6.39 -8.44
N THR A 52 14.88 -6.40 -9.44
CA THR A 52 14.25 -5.20 -9.94
C THR A 52 13.42 -4.50 -8.85
N LEU A 53 12.61 -5.27 -8.11
CA LEU A 53 11.82 -4.70 -7.00
C LEU A 53 12.72 -4.17 -5.89
N ALA A 54 13.79 -4.91 -5.56
CA ALA A 54 14.73 -4.50 -4.51
C ALA A 54 15.43 -3.20 -4.90
N ARG A 55 15.95 -3.12 -6.14
CA ARG A 55 16.65 -1.93 -6.62
C ARG A 55 15.76 -0.69 -6.60
N ALA A 56 14.50 -0.87 -7.01
CA ALA A 56 13.54 0.24 -7.02
C ALA A 56 13.18 0.68 -5.59
N CYS A 57 12.99 -0.28 -4.69
CA CYS A 57 12.70 0.01 -3.28
C CYS A 57 13.86 0.77 -2.63
N ASP A 58 15.08 0.27 -2.81
CA ASP A 58 16.27 0.91 -2.24
C ASP A 58 16.42 2.35 -2.75
N GLY A 59 16.16 2.57 -4.04
CA GLY A 59 16.21 3.91 -4.61
C GLY A 59 15.21 4.87 -3.96
N CYS A 60 14.02 4.37 -3.63
CA CYS A 60 13.04 5.18 -2.90
C CYS A 60 13.50 5.47 -1.47
N LEU A 61 14.03 4.45 -0.79
CA LEU A 61 14.50 4.60 0.60
C LEU A 61 15.66 5.59 0.71
N ASN A 62 16.52 5.62 -0.30
CA ASN A 62 17.69 6.50 -0.33
C ASN A 62 17.40 7.89 -0.92
N GLY A 63 16.16 8.13 -1.35
CA GLY A 63 15.77 9.40 -1.94
C GLY A 63 16.22 9.60 -3.40
N GLU A 64 16.70 8.53 -4.03
CA GLU A 64 17.08 8.54 -5.45
C GLU A 64 15.83 8.58 -6.34
N PHE A 65 14.78 7.90 -5.94
CA PHE A 65 13.50 7.86 -6.64
C PHE A 65 12.41 8.44 -5.76
N ALA A 66 11.48 9.17 -6.37
CA ALA A 66 10.35 9.80 -5.65
C ALA A 66 9.27 8.79 -5.27
N ALA A 67 9.10 7.75 -6.06
CA ALA A 67 8.07 6.74 -5.84
C ALA A 67 8.37 5.50 -6.67
N LEU A 68 7.74 4.40 -6.28
CA LEU A 68 7.82 3.12 -6.98
C LEU A 68 6.42 2.75 -7.50
N ILE A 69 6.33 2.46 -8.80
CA ILE A 69 5.11 1.98 -9.44
C ILE A 69 5.43 0.59 -9.99
N THR A 70 4.65 -0.42 -9.61
CA THR A 70 4.93 -1.80 -10.00
C THR A 70 3.96 -2.31 -11.06
N GLY A 71 4.49 -3.13 -11.96
CA GLY A 71 3.68 -3.97 -12.81
C GLY A 71 3.33 -5.28 -12.08
N PRO A 72 2.48 -6.12 -12.68
CA PRO A 72 2.17 -7.42 -12.08
C PRO A 72 3.35 -8.37 -12.17
N VAL A 73 3.48 -9.26 -11.18
CA VAL A 73 4.48 -10.32 -11.16
C VAL A 73 3.80 -11.67 -10.98
N HIS A 74 4.49 -12.73 -11.39
CA HIS A 74 3.96 -14.08 -11.22
C HIS A 74 4.62 -14.72 -9.99
N LYS A 75 3.89 -14.74 -8.89
CA LYS A 75 4.41 -15.23 -7.60
C LYS A 75 4.94 -16.67 -7.69
N GLY A 76 4.22 -17.53 -8.44
CA GLY A 76 4.63 -18.93 -8.61
C GLY A 76 6.03 -19.06 -9.18
N VAL A 77 6.33 -18.31 -10.23
CA VAL A 77 7.66 -18.36 -10.89
C VAL A 77 8.76 -17.93 -9.91
N ILE A 78 8.50 -16.91 -9.10
CA ILE A 78 9.48 -16.44 -8.11
C ILE A 78 9.72 -17.52 -7.05
N ASN A 79 8.63 -18.12 -6.55
CA ASN A 79 8.72 -19.20 -5.56
C ASN A 79 9.38 -20.45 -6.15
N ASP A 80 9.09 -20.78 -7.41
CA ASP A 80 9.72 -21.92 -8.10
C ASP A 80 11.23 -21.69 -8.27
N ALA A 81 11.67 -20.44 -8.32
CA ALA A 81 13.10 -20.10 -8.36
C ALA A 81 13.76 -20.21 -6.97
N GLY A 82 13.02 -20.67 -5.96
CA GLY A 82 13.54 -20.84 -4.61
C GLY A 82 13.53 -19.58 -3.76
N ILE A 83 12.81 -18.54 -4.18
CA ILE A 83 12.75 -17.27 -3.47
C ILE A 83 11.36 -17.12 -2.85
N PRO A 84 11.23 -17.15 -1.51
CA PRO A 84 9.92 -16.95 -0.87
C PRO A 84 9.35 -15.59 -1.23
N PHE A 85 8.16 -15.58 -1.81
CA PHE A 85 7.52 -14.33 -2.25
C PHE A 85 6.00 -14.45 -2.12
N THR A 86 5.40 -13.64 -1.27
CA THR A 86 3.97 -13.62 -1.02
C THR A 86 3.26 -12.48 -1.76
N GLY A 87 3.98 -11.39 -2.02
CA GLY A 87 3.45 -10.26 -2.76
C GLY A 87 4.32 -9.02 -2.62
N HIS A 88 3.97 -7.99 -3.39
CA HIS A 88 4.68 -6.70 -3.35
C HIS A 88 4.63 -6.09 -1.95
N THR A 89 3.46 -6.10 -1.32
CA THR A 89 3.25 -5.44 -0.02
C THR A 89 4.19 -6.00 1.04
N GLU A 90 4.19 -7.32 1.19
CA GLU A 90 5.01 -8.01 2.17
C GLU A 90 6.50 -7.84 1.86
N PHE A 91 6.85 -7.91 0.58
CA PHE A 91 8.23 -7.71 0.13
C PHE A 91 8.75 -6.31 0.51
N PHE A 92 7.94 -5.28 0.23
CA PHE A 92 8.36 -3.90 0.54
C PHE A 92 8.33 -3.61 2.03
N GLU A 93 7.38 -4.19 2.79
CA GLU A 93 7.34 -4.07 4.25
C GLU A 93 8.65 -4.61 4.85
N GLU A 94 9.04 -5.81 4.46
CA GLU A 94 10.25 -6.44 4.96
C GLU A 94 11.50 -5.65 4.56
N ARG A 95 11.61 -5.28 3.28
CA ARG A 95 12.81 -4.60 2.78
C ARG A 95 12.98 -3.21 3.36
N SER A 96 11.89 -2.47 3.55
CA SER A 96 11.94 -1.13 4.13
C SER A 96 12.02 -1.14 5.65
N GLN A 97 11.87 -2.32 6.28
CA GLN A 97 11.80 -2.47 7.72
C GLN A 97 10.67 -1.63 8.33
N ALA A 98 9.61 -1.44 7.57
CA ALA A 98 8.44 -0.71 8.06
C ALA A 98 7.75 -1.52 9.15
N LYS A 99 7.35 -0.86 10.21
CA LYS A 99 6.61 -1.52 11.29
C LYS A 99 5.26 -2.04 10.83
N LYS A 100 4.65 -1.32 9.90
CA LYS A 100 3.33 -1.66 9.39
C LYS A 100 3.10 -0.96 8.05
N VAL A 101 2.49 -1.66 7.12
CA VAL A 101 2.03 -1.08 5.87
C VAL A 101 0.51 -0.98 5.88
N VAL A 102 -0.03 0.02 5.19
CA VAL A 102 -1.47 0.18 5.03
C VAL A 102 -1.77 0.18 3.53
N MET A 103 -2.55 -0.80 3.08
CA MET A 103 -2.97 -0.87 1.69
C MET A 103 -4.10 0.11 1.45
N MET A 104 -3.99 0.90 0.40
CA MET A 104 -5.02 1.85 0.02
C MET A 104 -5.39 1.66 -1.45
N LEU A 105 -6.68 1.63 -1.72
CA LEU A 105 -7.24 1.71 -3.07
C LEU A 105 -7.65 3.15 -3.29
N ALA A 106 -7.15 3.78 -4.33
CA ALA A 106 -7.36 5.22 -4.51
C ALA A 106 -7.75 5.57 -5.94
N THR A 107 -8.70 6.50 -6.03
CA THR A 107 -9.02 7.22 -7.26
C THR A 107 -8.90 8.72 -6.94
N GLU A 108 -9.21 9.57 -7.91
CA GLU A 108 -9.21 11.02 -7.66
C GLU A 108 -10.21 11.41 -6.57
N GLU A 109 -11.35 10.73 -6.53
CA GLU A 109 -12.47 11.10 -5.67
C GLU A 109 -12.60 10.26 -4.40
N LEU A 110 -12.06 9.04 -4.39
CA LEU A 110 -12.28 8.10 -3.29
C LEU A 110 -10.98 7.42 -2.90
N ARG A 111 -10.73 7.34 -1.60
CA ARG A 111 -9.61 6.58 -1.04
C ARG A 111 -10.16 5.63 0.01
N VAL A 112 -9.85 4.34 -0.15
CA VAL A 112 -10.28 3.30 0.79
C VAL A 112 -9.04 2.61 1.33
N ALA A 113 -8.78 2.74 2.63
CA ALA A 113 -7.69 2.06 3.30
C ALA A 113 -8.20 0.79 3.97
N LEU A 114 -7.40 -0.26 3.95
CA LEU A 114 -7.77 -1.56 4.49
C LEU A 114 -7.13 -1.75 5.86
N ALA A 115 -7.94 -2.09 6.86
CA ALA A 115 -7.45 -2.39 8.20
C ALA A 115 -6.72 -3.75 8.22
N THR A 116 -7.20 -4.71 7.44
CA THR A 116 -6.57 -6.02 7.30
C THR A 116 -6.44 -6.41 5.83
N THR A 117 -5.46 -7.26 5.51
CA THR A 117 -5.25 -7.80 4.16
C THR A 117 -4.95 -9.29 4.26
N HIS A 118 -5.37 -10.04 3.25
CA HIS A 118 -4.99 -11.44 3.02
C HIS A 118 -5.28 -12.40 4.20
N LEU A 119 -6.33 -12.12 4.98
CA LEU A 119 -6.77 -13.01 6.05
C LEU A 119 -7.99 -13.82 5.62
N PRO A 120 -8.13 -15.07 6.09
CA PRO A 120 -9.39 -15.77 5.93
C PRO A 120 -10.54 -14.99 6.58
N LEU A 121 -11.72 -15.02 5.96
CA LEU A 121 -12.86 -14.23 6.44
C LEU A 121 -13.15 -14.44 7.93
N ARG A 122 -13.09 -15.69 8.40
CA ARG A 122 -13.37 -16.03 9.80
C ARG A 122 -12.37 -15.43 10.79
N ALA A 123 -11.18 -15.06 10.33
CA ALA A 123 -10.13 -14.50 11.20
C ALA A 123 -10.18 -12.98 11.29
N ILE A 124 -11.04 -12.33 10.50
CA ILE A 124 -11.03 -10.86 10.42
C ILE A 124 -11.49 -10.24 11.74
N ALA A 125 -12.57 -10.76 12.34
CA ALA A 125 -13.08 -10.20 13.60
C ALA A 125 -12.02 -10.21 14.71
N ASP A 126 -11.29 -11.34 14.83
CA ASP A 126 -10.24 -11.47 15.83
C ASP A 126 -9.04 -10.58 15.54
N ALA A 127 -8.79 -10.28 14.27
CA ALA A 127 -7.68 -9.42 13.86
C ALA A 127 -7.96 -7.94 14.11
N ILE A 128 -9.24 -7.52 14.15
CA ILE A 128 -9.61 -6.13 14.39
C ILE A 128 -9.47 -5.82 15.90
N THR A 129 -8.26 -5.48 16.30
CA THR A 129 -7.96 -5.13 17.69
C THR A 129 -7.80 -3.63 17.85
N PRO A 130 -7.94 -3.10 19.08
CA PRO A 130 -7.68 -1.68 19.33
C PRO A 130 -6.29 -1.24 18.87
N ALA A 131 -5.29 -2.07 19.11
CA ALA A 131 -3.90 -1.75 18.71
C ALA A 131 -3.77 -1.64 17.20
N LEU A 132 -4.33 -2.60 16.45
CA LEU A 132 -4.30 -2.58 14.99
C LEU A 132 -4.99 -1.32 14.43
N LEU A 133 -6.20 -1.05 14.91
CA LEU A 133 -6.97 0.11 14.43
C LEU A 133 -6.24 1.41 14.72
N HIS A 134 -5.70 1.55 15.92
CA HIS A 134 -4.96 2.76 16.30
C HIS A 134 -3.76 2.96 15.38
N GLU A 135 -3.00 1.89 15.13
CA GLU A 135 -1.81 1.95 14.28
C GLU A 135 -2.18 2.32 12.83
N VAL A 136 -3.18 1.63 12.26
CA VAL A 136 -3.60 1.88 10.87
C VAL A 136 -4.12 3.32 10.70
N ILE A 137 -4.96 3.79 11.63
CA ILE A 137 -5.51 5.15 11.56
C ILE A 137 -4.40 6.20 11.70
N ALA A 138 -3.43 5.96 12.60
CA ALA A 138 -2.33 6.90 12.80
C ALA A 138 -1.46 7.00 11.54
N ILE A 139 -1.13 5.87 10.91
CA ILE A 139 -0.36 5.85 9.66
C ILE A 139 -1.14 6.58 8.56
N LEU A 140 -2.42 6.22 8.41
CA LEU A 140 -3.28 6.81 7.39
C LEU A 140 -3.38 8.33 7.57
N HIS A 141 -3.63 8.80 8.79
CA HIS A 141 -3.74 10.23 9.09
C HIS A 141 -2.42 10.94 8.77
N HIS A 142 -1.29 10.38 9.20
CA HIS A 142 0.03 10.96 8.93
C HIS A 142 0.28 11.08 7.43
N ASP A 143 0.04 10.00 6.68
CA ASP A 143 0.35 9.96 5.26
C ASP A 143 -0.61 10.85 4.43
N LEU A 144 -1.88 10.91 4.81
CA LEU A 144 -2.82 11.82 4.15
C LEU A 144 -2.35 13.28 4.27
N ARG A 145 -1.75 13.64 5.41
CA ARG A 145 -1.22 15.00 5.60
C ARG A 145 0.08 15.23 4.87
N THR A 146 1.04 14.32 5.02
CA THR A 146 2.41 14.56 4.55
C THR A 146 2.63 14.20 3.08
N LYS A 147 1.92 13.17 2.59
CA LYS A 147 2.12 12.67 1.22
C LYS A 147 1.00 13.11 0.28
N PHE A 148 -0.23 13.25 0.80
CA PHE A 148 -1.37 13.68 -0.01
C PHE A 148 -1.69 15.18 0.14
N GLY A 149 -1.04 15.87 1.08
CA GLY A 149 -1.23 17.31 1.27
C GLY A 149 -2.56 17.71 1.86
N ILE A 150 -3.27 16.79 2.50
CA ILE A 150 -4.59 17.06 3.09
C ILE A 150 -4.38 17.52 4.54
N ALA A 151 -4.50 18.83 4.77
CA ALA A 151 -4.18 19.40 6.08
C ALA A 151 -5.03 18.81 7.22
N GLU A 152 -6.31 18.58 6.95
CA GLU A 152 -7.26 18.04 7.93
C GLU A 152 -7.99 16.84 7.33
N PRO A 153 -7.38 15.65 7.37
CA PRO A 153 -8.01 14.45 6.80
C PRO A 153 -9.26 14.04 7.58
N ARG A 154 -10.34 13.81 6.85
CA ARG A 154 -11.57 13.25 7.43
C ARG A 154 -11.60 11.77 7.10
N ILE A 155 -11.45 10.94 8.12
CA ILE A 155 -11.38 9.48 7.98
C ILE A 155 -12.69 8.88 8.47
N LEU A 156 -13.44 8.27 7.55
CA LEU A 156 -14.67 7.55 7.88
C LEU A 156 -14.30 6.08 8.09
N VAL A 157 -14.81 5.49 9.17
CA VAL A 157 -14.55 4.09 9.48
C VAL A 157 -15.83 3.28 9.31
N CYS A 158 -15.80 2.31 8.44
CA CYS A 158 -16.96 1.44 8.19
C CYS A 158 -17.15 0.45 9.32
N GLY A 159 -18.38 0.01 9.53
CA GLY A 159 -18.66 -1.09 10.44
C GLY A 159 -18.10 -2.40 9.90
N LEU A 160 -17.75 -3.31 10.80
CA LEU A 160 -17.31 -4.65 10.48
C LEU A 160 -18.53 -5.56 10.22
N ASN A 161 -19.51 -5.47 11.10
CA ASN A 161 -20.71 -6.30 11.03
C ASN A 161 -21.80 -5.64 10.17
N PRO A 162 -22.74 -6.44 9.64
CA PRO A 162 -23.90 -5.86 8.95
C PRO A 162 -24.63 -4.86 9.87
N HIS A 163 -25.03 -3.72 9.30
CA HIS A 163 -25.68 -2.63 10.03
C HIS A 163 -24.87 -2.16 11.25
N ALA A 164 -23.53 -2.30 11.17
CA ALA A 164 -22.61 -1.94 12.27
C ALA A 164 -22.99 -2.64 13.59
N GLY A 165 -23.39 -3.91 13.49
CA GLY A 165 -23.72 -4.73 14.64
C GLY A 165 -25.14 -4.53 15.20
N GLU A 166 -25.89 -3.55 14.66
CA GLU A 166 -27.28 -3.27 15.06
C GLU A 166 -27.45 -3.24 16.59
N GLY A 167 -26.64 -2.41 17.27
CA GLY A 167 -26.71 -2.28 18.73
C GLY A 167 -26.22 -3.51 19.50
N GLY A 168 -25.46 -4.37 18.86
CA GLY A 168 -24.93 -5.60 19.45
C GLY A 168 -25.73 -6.86 19.12
N HIS A 169 -26.83 -6.72 18.38
CA HIS A 169 -27.63 -7.89 18.00
C HIS A 169 -26.96 -8.74 16.92
N MET A 170 -26.02 -8.16 16.16
CA MET A 170 -25.33 -8.83 15.05
C MET A 170 -23.81 -8.79 15.23
N GLY A 171 -23.35 -8.84 16.48
CA GLY A 171 -21.93 -8.77 16.84
C GLY A 171 -21.65 -7.50 17.65
N THR A 172 -20.64 -7.58 18.49
CA THR A 172 -20.31 -6.46 19.40
C THR A 172 -18.97 -5.80 19.09
N GLU A 173 -18.31 -6.17 18.00
CA GLU A 173 -16.99 -5.66 17.65
C GLU A 173 -16.98 -4.13 17.51
N GLU A 174 -18.07 -3.55 17.02
CA GLU A 174 -18.21 -2.10 16.94
C GLU A 174 -18.24 -1.48 18.35
N ILE A 175 -19.04 -2.05 19.24
CA ILE A 175 -19.23 -1.55 20.62
C ILE A 175 -17.97 -1.76 21.45
N ASP A 176 -17.38 -2.96 21.34
CA ASP A 176 -16.28 -3.36 22.24
C ASP A 176 -14.92 -2.87 21.74
N THR A 177 -14.77 -2.66 20.43
CA THR A 177 -13.45 -2.38 19.82
C THR A 177 -13.43 -1.11 18.97
N ILE A 178 -14.26 -1.03 17.93
CA ILE A 178 -14.11 0.02 16.92
C ILE A 178 -14.48 1.39 17.49
N ILE A 179 -15.66 1.51 18.08
CA ILE A 179 -16.15 2.80 18.63
C ILE A 179 -15.21 3.33 19.72
N PRO A 180 -14.76 2.52 20.69
CA PRO A 180 -13.79 3.00 21.69
C PRO A 180 -12.51 3.55 21.09
N VAL A 181 -11.99 2.93 20.07
CA VAL A 181 -10.76 3.41 19.39
C VAL A 181 -11.02 4.74 18.69
N LEU A 182 -12.14 4.86 18.02
CA LEU A 182 -12.48 6.09 17.34
C LEU A 182 -12.67 7.27 18.30
N UNK A 183 -13.16 6.96 19.29
CA UNK A 183 -13.38 7.91 20.27
C UNK A 183 -12.11 8.31 20.86
N UNK A 184 -11.13 7.47 20.90
CA UNK A 184 -9.86 7.72 21.36
C UNK A 184 -9.03 8.42 20.37
N UNK A 185 -9.24 8.01 19.06
CA UNK A 185 -8.56 8.59 17.97
C UNK A 185 -9.07 9.96 17.61
N UNK A 186 -10.25 10.26 17.93
CA UNK A 186 -10.81 11.53 17.74
C UNK A 186 -10.31 12.46 18.83
N UNK A 187 -10.09 12.08 19.88
CA UNK A 187 -9.49 12.80 20.90
C UNK A 187 -8.07 13.08 20.65
N UNK A 188 -7.47 12.16 20.08
CA UNK A 188 -6.13 12.27 19.73
C UNK A 188 -5.90 13.07 18.48
N UNK A 189 -6.76 12.89 17.66
CA UNK A 189 -6.72 13.60 16.43
C UNK A 189 -7.34 14.96 16.53
N UNK A 190 -8.25 15.09 17.35
CA UNK A 190 -8.86 16.31 17.63
C UNK A 190 -8.03 17.12 18.63
N UNK A 191 -7.41 16.56 19.21
CA UNK A 191 -6.47 17.26 19.99
C UNK A 191 -5.47 18.04 19.21
N UNK A 192 -5.48 17.55 18.16
CA UNK A 192 -4.72 18.23 17.21
C UNK A 192 -5.47 19.29 16.49
N UNK A 193 -6.67 19.10 16.52
CA UNK A 193 -7.43 20.09 15.85
C UNK A 193 -8.36 20.71 16.85
N GLY A 194 -8.65 21.67 17.25
CA GLY A 194 -9.56 22.27 18.17
C GLY A 194 -11.00 21.88 17.85
N ALA A 195 -11.75 21.65 18.90
CA ALA A 195 -13.07 21.08 18.94
C ALA A 195 -14.05 21.50 17.82
N GLY A 196 -14.56 20.51 17.16
CA GLY A 196 -15.74 20.61 16.30
C GLY A 196 -16.41 19.26 16.33
N ASP A 197 -17.60 19.26 16.90
CA ASP A 197 -18.44 18.09 17.13
C ASP A 197 -19.07 17.60 15.82
N GLU A 198 -18.46 16.66 15.10
CA GLU A 198 -19.14 15.97 13.97
C GLU A 198 -18.50 14.63 13.58
N THR A 199 -17.72 14.05 14.47
CA THR A 199 -16.94 12.85 14.11
C THR A 199 -17.58 11.51 14.51
N GLN A 200 -18.87 11.47 14.75
CA GLN A 200 -19.54 10.22 15.10
C GLN A 200 -20.64 9.83 14.11
N ARG A 201 -20.27 9.65 12.86
CA ARG A 201 -21.14 8.90 11.96
C ARG A 201 -20.30 7.84 11.26
N ALA A 202 -20.29 6.65 11.82
CA ALA A 202 -19.95 5.48 11.05
C ALA A 202 -20.95 5.46 9.88
N ALA A 203 -20.45 5.62 8.67
CA ALA A 203 -21.33 5.52 7.52
C ALA A 203 -21.77 4.06 7.41
N THR A 204 -23.05 3.84 7.72
CA THR A 204 -23.67 2.57 7.39
C THR A 204 -23.91 2.56 5.89
N CYS A 205 -23.17 1.68 5.17
CA CYS A 205 -23.53 1.26 3.83
C CYS A 205 -24.41 0.03 3.93
#